data_cbf09f41b96d5fe073d7bbacc4443f30
#
_entry.id   cbf09f41b96d5fe073d7bbacc4443f30
#
_cell.length_a   1.000
_cell.length_b   1.000
_cell.length_c   1.000
_cell.angle_alpha   90.00
_cell.angle_beta   90.00
_cell.angle_gamma   90.00
#
_symmetry.space_group_name_H-M   'P 1'
#
loop_
_entity.id
_entity.type
_entity.pdbx_description
1 polymer ?
#
loop_
_entity_poly.entity_id
_entity_poly.type
_entity_poly.pdbx_seq_one_letter_code
_entity_poly.pdbx_strand_id
1 'polypeptide(L)'
;MKITDMHVTPIAIVDPPLLNAAGLHAPYALRIIIELVTADNIYGLGEVPGSAKTLQALEAAKDAVIGKDPFQLNAIKQEIYTRFGEEGVEFRGEAPWDQRRQVHVFSALEVACFDLMGKATGRPVVDLLGGRARDRVDFSAYLFYKYEGAGGELGFGADPNATGWAAARQQAALDPDGVVAQAKAMCDEFGFKSIKLKGGAMPPAEETAAMLALREAFGPTVPLRLDPNAIWSVETAIEQGRKLEGILEYYEDPVRGQENMGKVRRALNIPLATNMCTTGFEHLPGSVQYHSEDIILSDHHFWGGLRASLELAAFCSAFGRGLSMHSNSHVGISLAAMAHLAAATPNLTYACDTHYPWQSEEVLVAGRFQFDEGALVISNEPGLGVELDRAKLEELHDQYISCGLTERNDEIEMQKVVPGWKFEAQRW
;
A
#
# COMPACT_ATOMS: atom_id res chain seq x y z
N MET A 1 -8.40 12.61 28.17
CA MET A 1 -7.81 11.24 28.12
C MET A 1 -6.31 11.38 27.94
N LYS A 2 -5.51 10.50 28.56
CA LYS A 2 -4.04 10.55 28.39
C LYS A 2 -3.53 9.18 28.02
N ILE A 3 -2.59 9.14 27.07
CA ILE A 3 -1.83 7.95 26.74
C ILE A 3 -0.86 7.68 27.89
N THR A 4 -0.91 6.49 28.46
CA THR A 4 -0.07 6.09 29.60
C THR A 4 1.04 5.12 29.19
N ASP A 5 0.86 4.41 28.09
CA ASP A 5 1.86 3.46 27.55
C ASP A 5 1.78 3.36 26.02
N MET A 6 2.87 2.88 25.42
CA MET A 6 2.98 2.58 24.01
C MET A 6 3.79 1.30 23.80
N HIS A 7 3.14 0.30 23.21
CA HIS A 7 3.81 -0.93 22.80
C HIS A 7 4.11 -0.88 21.31
N VAL A 8 5.28 -1.40 20.94
CA VAL A 8 5.77 -1.44 19.56
C VAL A 8 6.25 -2.87 19.28
N THR A 9 5.52 -3.59 18.44
CA THR A 9 5.78 -5.01 18.18
C THR A 9 6.05 -5.22 16.70
N PRO A 10 7.31 -5.51 16.30
CA PRO A 10 7.62 -5.90 14.94
C PRO A 10 7.11 -7.33 14.67
N ILE A 11 6.55 -7.52 13.49
CA ILE A 11 6.04 -8.81 13.00
C ILE A 11 6.55 -9.09 11.60
N ALA A 12 6.59 -10.36 11.22
CA ALA A 12 6.81 -10.79 9.84
C ALA A 12 5.59 -11.57 9.37
N ILE A 13 5.14 -11.29 8.16
CA ILE A 13 4.05 -12.01 7.49
C ILE A 13 4.57 -12.65 6.22
N VAL A 14 4.07 -13.84 5.90
CA VAL A 14 4.52 -14.59 4.71
C VAL A 14 4.22 -13.80 3.44
N ASP A 15 5.24 -13.65 2.58
CA ASP A 15 5.15 -12.95 1.31
C ASP A 15 5.63 -13.86 0.17
N PRO A 16 4.80 -14.13 -0.85
CA PRO A 16 5.23 -14.93 -2.01
C PRO A 16 6.36 -14.23 -2.80
N PRO A 17 7.08 -14.96 -3.68
CA PRO A 17 8.18 -14.41 -4.46
C PRO A 17 7.68 -13.50 -5.60
N LEU A 18 7.12 -12.35 -5.23
CA LEU A 18 6.58 -11.33 -6.13
C LEU A 18 7.71 -10.49 -6.74
N LEU A 19 7.57 -10.16 -8.02
CA LEU A 19 8.50 -9.30 -8.75
C LEU A 19 7.99 -7.87 -8.83
N ASN A 20 8.91 -6.92 -8.77
CA ASN A 20 8.67 -5.50 -9.00
C ASN A 20 9.91 -4.83 -9.60
N ALA A 21 9.83 -3.53 -9.84
CA ALA A 21 10.93 -2.77 -10.43
C ALA A 21 12.24 -2.81 -9.61
N ALA A 22 12.15 -2.97 -8.28
CA ALA A 22 13.29 -3.03 -7.38
C ALA A 22 13.88 -4.44 -7.22
N GLY A 23 13.22 -5.47 -7.74
CA GLY A 23 13.67 -6.85 -7.70
C GLY A 23 12.61 -7.83 -7.24
N LEU A 24 12.97 -8.72 -6.31
CA LEU A 24 12.16 -9.82 -5.81
C LEU A 24 11.80 -9.59 -4.34
N HIS A 25 10.55 -9.83 -3.95
CA HIS A 25 10.14 -9.79 -2.54
C HIS A 25 10.87 -10.87 -1.74
N ALA A 26 11.31 -10.51 -0.53
CA ALA A 26 11.75 -11.46 0.45
C ALA A 26 10.60 -12.41 0.85
N PRO A 27 10.90 -13.62 1.37
CA PRO A 27 9.85 -14.58 1.75
C PRO A 27 8.95 -14.10 2.88
N TYR A 28 9.29 -12.99 3.53
CA TYR A 28 8.47 -12.33 4.56
C TYR A 28 8.43 -10.83 4.33
N ALA A 29 7.25 -10.25 4.49
CA ALA A 29 7.06 -8.80 4.60
C ALA A 29 7.06 -8.39 6.07
N LEU A 30 7.77 -7.30 6.38
CA LEU A 30 7.92 -6.80 7.75
C LEU A 30 6.88 -5.72 8.04
N ARG A 31 6.21 -5.83 9.19
CA ARG A 31 5.29 -4.82 9.71
C ARG A 31 5.63 -4.50 11.16
N ILE A 32 5.18 -3.35 11.64
CA ILE A 32 5.26 -2.99 13.05
C ILE A 32 3.86 -2.61 13.51
N ILE A 33 3.40 -3.27 14.57
CA ILE A 33 2.12 -2.98 15.22
C ILE A 33 2.38 -2.06 16.40
N ILE A 34 1.57 -1.00 16.50
CA ILE A 34 1.60 -0.03 17.58
C ILE A 34 0.31 -0.13 18.38
N GLU A 35 0.46 -0.20 19.70
CA GLU A 35 -0.64 -0.07 20.63
C GLU A 35 -0.40 1.16 21.52
N LEU A 36 -1.31 2.11 21.51
CA LEU A 36 -1.36 3.21 22.48
C LEU A 36 -2.38 2.86 23.55
N VAL A 37 -1.97 2.90 24.83
CA VAL A 37 -2.81 2.50 25.94
C VAL A 37 -3.10 3.70 26.84
N THR A 38 -4.32 3.76 27.39
CA THR A 38 -4.75 4.79 28.36
C THR A 38 -4.89 4.21 29.76
N ALA A 39 -5.03 5.07 30.79
CA ALA A 39 -5.24 4.65 32.17
C ALA A 39 -6.52 3.81 32.37
N ASP A 40 -7.52 3.99 31.51
CA ASP A 40 -8.78 3.24 31.52
C ASP A 40 -8.69 1.92 30.73
N ASN A 41 -7.48 1.49 30.36
CA ASN A 41 -7.20 0.31 29.54
C ASN A 41 -7.88 0.31 28.16
N ILE A 42 -8.25 1.46 27.64
CA ILE A 42 -8.62 1.61 26.25
C ILE A 42 -7.32 1.62 25.44
N TYR A 43 -7.26 0.84 24.37
CA TYR A 43 -6.10 0.83 23.48
C TYR A 43 -6.48 1.17 22.05
N GLY A 44 -5.57 1.85 21.36
CA GLY A 44 -5.68 2.18 19.94
C GLY A 44 -4.56 1.54 19.13
N LEU A 45 -4.91 1.06 17.96
CA LEU A 45 -4.03 0.29 17.08
C LEU A 45 -3.55 1.13 15.89
N GLY A 46 -2.27 0.99 15.60
CA GLY A 46 -1.63 1.47 14.38
C GLY A 46 -0.75 0.40 13.76
N GLU A 47 -0.44 0.58 12.50
CA GLU A 47 0.43 -0.33 11.76
C GLU A 47 1.26 0.47 10.76
N VAL A 48 2.51 0.04 10.51
CA VAL A 48 3.40 0.69 9.55
C VAL A 48 4.34 -0.32 8.90
N PRO A 49 4.87 -0.06 7.68
CA PRO A 49 5.94 -0.85 7.10
C PRO A 49 7.13 -1.00 8.05
N GLY A 50 7.61 -2.25 8.23
CA GLY A 50 8.64 -2.60 9.19
C GLY A 50 10.05 -2.46 8.62
N SER A 51 10.94 -1.90 9.43
CA SER A 51 12.40 -1.97 9.27
C SER A 51 13.05 -1.73 10.63
N ALA A 52 14.32 -2.12 10.79
CA ALA A 52 15.06 -1.83 12.01
C ALA A 52 15.09 -0.33 12.34
N LYS A 53 15.24 0.52 11.33
CA LYS A 53 15.25 1.97 11.48
C LYS A 53 13.88 2.51 11.93
N THR A 54 12.79 2.01 11.35
CA THR A 54 11.43 2.41 11.74
C THR A 54 11.11 1.93 13.15
N LEU A 55 11.50 0.71 13.52
CA LEU A 55 11.34 0.18 14.86
C LEU A 55 12.07 1.05 15.90
N GLN A 56 13.34 1.36 15.64
CA GLN A 56 14.12 2.23 16.52
C GLN A 56 13.49 3.63 16.68
N ALA A 57 12.98 4.20 15.59
CA ALA A 57 12.34 5.51 15.63
C ALA A 57 11.02 5.49 16.42
N LEU A 58 10.21 4.44 16.29
CA LEU A 58 8.98 4.26 17.07
C LEU A 58 9.28 4.07 18.56
N GLU A 59 10.29 3.29 18.91
CA GLU A 59 10.74 3.16 20.29
C GLU A 59 11.21 4.51 20.87
N ALA A 60 11.96 5.27 20.10
CA ALA A 60 12.40 6.62 20.49
C ALA A 60 11.27 7.66 20.53
N ALA A 61 10.12 7.39 19.88
CA ALA A 61 8.96 8.27 19.87
C ALA A 61 8.07 8.13 21.11
N LYS A 62 8.28 7.14 21.98
CA LYS A 62 7.43 6.85 23.15
C LYS A 62 7.27 8.08 24.05
N ASP A 63 8.34 8.79 24.35
CA ASP A 63 8.27 10.00 25.21
C ASP A 63 7.53 11.17 24.53
N ALA A 64 7.45 11.20 23.22
CA ALA A 64 6.69 12.21 22.47
C ALA A 64 5.18 11.99 22.57
N VAL A 65 4.73 10.79 22.96
CA VAL A 65 3.34 10.35 22.94
C VAL A 65 2.80 10.10 24.37
N ILE A 66 3.59 9.47 25.22
CA ILE A 66 3.21 9.18 26.61
C ILE A 66 2.94 10.49 27.38
N GLY A 67 1.81 10.53 28.07
CA GLY A 67 1.31 11.71 28.79
C GLY A 67 0.52 12.69 27.91
N LYS A 68 0.54 12.56 26.59
CA LYS A 68 -0.26 13.38 25.67
C LYS A 68 -1.73 12.92 25.63
N ASP A 69 -2.58 13.83 25.19
CA ASP A 69 -3.96 13.53 24.84
C ASP A 69 -4.02 13.15 23.35
N PRO A 70 -4.58 11.99 22.98
CA PRO A 70 -4.68 11.56 21.57
C PRO A 70 -5.45 12.54 20.69
N PHE A 71 -6.30 13.41 21.25
CA PHE A 71 -6.95 14.49 20.50
C PHE A 71 -6.00 15.64 20.11
N GLN A 72 -4.81 15.73 20.71
CA GLN A 72 -3.81 16.77 20.41
C GLN A 72 -2.84 16.35 19.29
N LEU A 73 -3.35 15.83 18.20
CA LEU A 73 -2.58 15.29 17.08
C LEU A 73 -1.55 16.27 16.51
N ASN A 74 -1.87 17.58 16.47
CA ASN A 74 -0.93 18.58 15.96
C ASN A 74 0.31 18.72 16.88
N ALA A 75 0.13 18.65 18.20
CA ALA A 75 1.23 18.69 19.13
C ALA A 75 2.12 17.45 19.03
N ILE A 76 1.52 16.27 18.87
CA ILE A 76 2.25 15.02 18.64
C ILE A 76 3.00 15.10 17.31
N LYS A 77 2.35 15.54 16.22
CA LYS A 77 2.97 15.72 14.91
C LYS A 77 4.19 16.63 14.98
N GLN A 78 4.04 17.79 15.60
CA GLN A 78 5.12 18.76 15.72
C GLN A 78 6.34 18.17 16.44
N GLU A 79 6.13 17.43 17.51
CA GLU A 79 7.21 16.82 18.28
C GLU A 79 7.93 15.72 17.47
N ILE A 80 7.16 14.85 16.77
CA ILE A 80 7.71 13.80 15.89
C ILE A 80 8.52 14.43 14.75
N TYR A 81 7.97 15.45 14.08
CA TYR A 81 8.64 16.11 12.96
C TYR A 81 9.88 16.91 13.41
N THR A 82 9.87 17.48 14.61
CA THR A 82 11.06 18.14 15.19
C THR A 82 12.14 17.12 15.50
N ARG A 83 11.76 15.93 15.99
CA ARG A 83 12.71 14.87 16.40
C ARG A 83 13.34 14.14 15.21
N PHE A 84 12.58 13.87 14.15
CA PHE A 84 13.00 13.02 13.03
C PHE A 84 13.02 13.72 11.67
N GLY A 85 12.67 15.00 11.59
CA GLY A 85 12.48 15.72 10.32
C GLY A 85 13.72 15.85 9.44
N GLU A 86 14.91 15.70 10.03
CA GLU A 86 16.18 15.70 9.30
C GLU A 86 16.68 14.28 8.96
N GLU A 87 15.96 13.25 9.39
CA GLU A 87 16.35 11.86 9.21
C GLU A 87 15.53 11.19 8.09
N GLY A 88 16.23 10.78 7.03
CA GLY A 88 15.59 10.12 5.88
C GLY A 88 14.68 11.11 5.15
N VAL A 89 15.24 11.86 4.22
CA VAL A 89 14.52 12.90 3.47
C VAL A 89 14.08 12.44 2.09
N GLU A 90 14.51 11.24 1.67
CA GLU A 90 14.26 10.75 0.32
C GLU A 90 12.82 10.26 0.19
N PHE A 91 12.13 10.83 -0.78
CA PHE A 91 10.78 10.43 -1.16
C PHE A 91 10.78 9.11 -1.94
N ARG A 92 9.62 8.46 -1.91
CA ARG A 92 9.34 7.40 -2.86
C ARG A 92 9.51 7.94 -4.28
N GLY A 93 10.20 7.19 -5.15
CA GLY A 93 10.53 7.65 -6.49
C GLY A 93 11.90 8.31 -6.60
N GLU A 94 12.46 8.90 -5.56
CA GLU A 94 13.87 9.33 -5.47
C GLU A 94 14.76 8.15 -5.06
N ALA A 95 14.25 7.34 -4.13
CA ALA A 95 14.81 6.05 -3.76
C ALA A 95 13.80 4.93 -4.07
N PRO A 96 14.21 3.64 -4.09
CA PRO A 96 13.28 2.50 -4.25
C PRO A 96 12.16 2.50 -3.19
N TRP A 97 12.45 3.01 -2.00
CA TRP A 97 11.52 3.06 -0.85
C TRP A 97 11.49 4.45 -0.25
N ASP A 98 10.31 4.85 0.24
CA ASP A 98 10.16 6.09 1.01
C ASP A 98 10.94 5.97 2.33
N GLN A 99 11.83 6.93 2.58
CA GLN A 99 12.72 6.93 3.75
C GLN A 99 12.34 7.98 4.78
N ARG A 100 11.30 8.78 4.56
CA ARG A 100 10.86 9.86 5.45
C ARG A 100 10.35 9.34 6.79
N ARG A 101 11.24 9.23 7.75
CA ARG A 101 10.99 8.60 9.06
C ARG A 101 9.87 9.28 9.84
N GLN A 102 9.89 10.62 9.88
CA GLN A 102 8.84 11.39 10.56
C GLN A 102 7.44 11.10 10.00
N VAL A 103 7.33 10.87 8.69
CA VAL A 103 6.06 10.56 8.03
C VAL A 103 5.54 9.20 8.46
N HIS A 104 6.41 8.18 8.43
CA HIS A 104 6.03 6.82 8.81
C HIS A 104 5.68 6.69 10.30
N VAL A 105 6.52 7.27 11.16
CA VAL A 105 6.28 7.26 12.62
C VAL A 105 4.97 7.96 12.95
N PHE A 106 4.77 9.18 12.42
CA PHE A 106 3.56 9.93 12.73
C PHE A 106 2.30 9.26 12.17
N SER A 107 2.35 8.71 10.95
CA SER A 107 1.18 8.06 10.36
C SER A 107 0.65 6.91 11.21
N ALA A 108 1.53 6.08 11.74
CA ALA A 108 1.16 4.97 12.62
C ALA A 108 0.57 5.45 13.94
N LEU A 109 1.17 6.48 14.55
CA LEU A 109 0.69 7.10 15.78
C LEU A 109 -0.65 7.81 15.59
N GLU A 110 -0.85 8.48 14.45
CA GLU A 110 -2.13 9.14 14.14
C GLU A 110 -3.26 8.14 14.00
N VAL A 111 -3.05 7.03 13.28
CA VAL A 111 -4.04 5.95 13.16
C VAL A 111 -4.39 5.38 14.53
N ALA A 112 -3.40 5.07 15.37
CA ALA A 112 -3.62 4.58 16.72
C ALA A 112 -4.38 5.60 17.62
N CYS A 113 -4.08 6.90 17.47
CA CYS A 113 -4.83 7.94 18.15
C CYS A 113 -6.29 8.01 17.68
N PHE A 114 -6.56 7.90 16.38
CA PHE A 114 -7.94 7.86 15.86
C PHE A 114 -8.70 6.65 16.36
N ASP A 115 -8.08 5.48 16.44
CA ASP A 115 -8.68 4.29 17.03
C ASP A 115 -9.02 4.49 18.51
N LEU A 116 -8.08 5.06 19.30
CA LEU A 116 -8.33 5.46 20.69
C LEU A 116 -9.49 6.43 20.82
N MET A 117 -9.48 7.51 20.04
CA MET A 117 -10.54 8.52 20.06
C MET A 117 -11.91 7.91 19.72
N GLY A 118 -11.95 7.05 18.72
CA GLY A 118 -13.16 6.35 18.31
C GLY A 118 -13.71 5.46 19.43
N LYS A 119 -12.86 4.62 20.02
CA LYS A 119 -13.23 3.74 21.15
C LYS A 119 -13.69 4.54 22.37
N ALA A 120 -12.99 5.60 22.71
CA ALA A 120 -13.34 6.45 23.86
C ALA A 120 -14.66 7.24 23.67
N THR A 121 -15.02 7.57 22.44
CA THR A 121 -16.24 8.33 22.12
C THR A 121 -17.40 7.45 21.65
N GLY A 122 -17.18 6.15 21.49
CA GLY A 122 -18.17 5.21 20.94
C GLY A 122 -18.50 5.47 19.48
N ARG A 123 -17.52 5.97 18.68
CA ARG A 123 -17.69 6.30 17.27
C ARG A 123 -16.69 5.55 16.39
N PRO A 124 -17.08 5.07 15.21
CA PRO A 124 -16.13 4.56 14.23
C PRO A 124 -15.22 5.68 13.71
N VAL A 125 -14.00 5.34 13.29
CA VAL A 125 -13.01 6.32 12.79
C VAL A 125 -13.57 7.15 11.62
N VAL A 126 -14.36 6.58 10.75
CA VAL A 126 -14.99 7.30 9.63
C VAL A 126 -15.81 8.51 10.09
N ASP A 127 -16.49 8.42 11.26
CA ASP A 127 -17.25 9.53 11.82
C ASP A 127 -16.34 10.68 12.30
N LEU A 128 -15.17 10.34 12.81
CA LEU A 128 -14.15 11.32 13.25
C LEU A 128 -13.47 12.01 12.06
N LEU A 129 -13.52 11.40 10.89
CA LEU A 129 -12.98 11.93 9.62
C LEU A 129 -14.01 12.77 8.84
N GLY A 130 -15.19 13.02 9.41
CA GLY A 130 -16.23 13.85 8.80
C GLY A 130 -17.49 13.10 8.38
N GLY A 131 -17.53 11.79 8.61
CA GLY A 131 -18.67 10.93 8.30
C GLY A 131 -18.57 10.21 6.96
N ARG A 132 -19.51 9.31 6.73
CA ARG A 132 -19.51 8.44 5.56
C ARG A 132 -19.97 9.13 4.29
N ALA A 133 -19.16 9.11 3.26
CA ALA A 133 -19.58 9.37 1.89
C ALA A 133 -20.08 8.08 1.19
N ARG A 134 -19.67 6.90 1.71
CA ARG A 134 -20.09 5.58 1.23
C ARG A 134 -20.00 4.54 2.34
N ASP A 135 -20.84 3.49 2.26
CA ASP A 135 -20.84 2.37 3.23
C ASP A 135 -19.95 1.21 2.79
N ARG A 136 -19.58 1.18 1.50
CA ARG A 136 -18.73 0.16 0.88
C ARG A 136 -17.59 0.82 0.13
N VAL A 137 -16.41 0.22 0.20
CA VAL A 137 -15.21 0.66 -0.49
C VAL A 137 -14.76 -0.42 -1.45
N ASP A 138 -14.72 -0.10 -2.73
CA ASP A 138 -14.29 -1.02 -3.78
C ASP A 138 -12.76 -1.13 -3.80
N PHE A 139 -12.28 -2.36 -4.03
CA PHE A 139 -10.87 -2.67 -4.19
C PHE A 139 -10.58 -3.31 -5.55
N SER A 140 -9.33 -3.26 -5.96
CA SER A 140 -8.83 -3.77 -7.22
C SER A 140 -8.02 -5.05 -6.99
N ALA A 141 -8.15 -6.03 -7.88
CA ALA A 141 -7.23 -7.16 -7.95
C ALA A 141 -5.84 -6.62 -8.28
N TYR A 142 -4.90 -6.78 -7.35
CA TYR A 142 -3.54 -6.29 -7.49
C TYR A 142 -2.60 -7.43 -7.85
N LEU A 143 -2.28 -7.54 -9.15
CA LEU A 143 -1.49 -8.62 -9.74
C LEU A 143 0.00 -8.29 -9.75
N PHE A 144 0.80 -9.34 -9.73
CA PHE A 144 2.25 -9.27 -9.82
C PHE A 144 2.78 -10.33 -10.77
N TYR A 145 3.83 -10.01 -11.49
CA TYR A 145 4.73 -11.06 -11.97
C TYR A 145 5.37 -11.74 -10.77
N LYS A 146 5.51 -13.05 -10.81
CA LYS A 146 6.06 -13.80 -9.68
C LYS A 146 6.64 -15.15 -10.09
N TYR A 147 7.64 -15.60 -9.35
CA TYR A 147 8.08 -16.98 -9.42
C TYR A 147 7.10 -17.91 -8.69
N GLU A 148 7.22 -19.22 -8.96
CA GLU A 148 6.54 -20.24 -8.18
C GLU A 148 7.00 -20.16 -6.71
N GLY A 149 6.07 -20.31 -5.77
CA GLY A 149 6.38 -20.37 -4.34
C GLY A 149 5.32 -19.74 -3.45
N ALA A 150 5.25 -20.30 -2.25
CA ALA A 150 4.34 -19.84 -1.19
C ALA A 150 4.90 -18.67 -0.39
N GLY A 151 6.23 -18.48 -0.40
CA GLY A 151 6.93 -17.60 0.54
C GLY A 151 7.14 -18.26 1.91
N GLY A 152 7.53 -17.48 2.91
CA GLY A 152 7.79 -17.99 4.24
C GLY A 152 8.88 -19.09 4.25
N GLU A 153 8.70 -20.08 5.10
CA GLU A 153 9.62 -21.22 5.19
C GLU A 153 9.67 -22.07 3.91
N LEU A 154 8.58 -22.07 3.13
CA LEU A 154 8.53 -22.78 1.85
C LEU A 154 9.32 -22.06 0.75
N GLY A 155 9.50 -20.76 0.85
CA GLY A 155 10.23 -19.96 -0.14
C GLY A 155 9.67 -20.13 -1.54
N PHE A 156 10.46 -20.74 -2.45
CA PHE A 156 10.05 -21.09 -3.81
C PHE A 156 9.29 -22.44 -3.91
N GLY A 157 9.11 -23.17 -2.79
CA GLY A 157 8.25 -24.35 -2.72
C GLY A 157 6.79 -23.97 -2.63
N ALA A 158 5.91 -24.92 -3.01
CA ALA A 158 4.46 -24.78 -2.91
C ALA A 158 3.90 -25.74 -1.87
N ASP A 159 2.83 -25.34 -1.17
CA ASP A 159 2.06 -26.25 -0.33
C ASP A 159 1.16 -27.12 -1.20
N PRO A 160 1.40 -28.45 -1.27
CA PRO A 160 0.62 -29.34 -2.11
C PRO A 160 -0.84 -29.50 -1.65
N ASN A 161 -1.17 -29.07 -0.43
CA ASN A 161 -2.52 -29.15 0.13
C ASN A 161 -3.32 -27.88 -0.06
N ALA A 162 -2.72 -26.83 -0.58
CA ALA A 162 -3.40 -25.56 -0.83
C ALA A 162 -4.49 -25.74 -1.92
N THR A 163 -5.60 -25.02 -1.78
CA THR A 163 -6.73 -25.02 -2.71
C THR A 163 -7.19 -23.58 -3.01
N GLY A 164 -7.98 -23.39 -4.05
CA GLY A 164 -8.54 -22.06 -4.41
C GLY A 164 -7.45 -21.03 -4.61
N TRP A 165 -7.67 -19.82 -4.09
CA TRP A 165 -6.71 -18.75 -4.15
C TRP A 165 -5.38 -19.10 -3.45
N ALA A 166 -5.41 -19.83 -2.34
CA ALA A 166 -4.20 -20.24 -1.64
C ALA A 166 -3.27 -21.09 -2.53
N ALA A 167 -3.82 -21.91 -3.42
CA ALA A 167 -3.04 -22.63 -4.44
C ALA A 167 -2.61 -21.70 -5.58
N ALA A 168 -3.53 -20.92 -6.13
CA ALA A 168 -3.26 -20.05 -7.28
C ALA A 168 -2.17 -19.00 -6.98
N ARG A 169 -2.16 -18.42 -5.75
CA ARG A 169 -1.16 -17.44 -5.34
C ARG A 169 0.26 -17.99 -5.27
N GLN A 170 0.44 -19.33 -5.29
CA GLN A 170 1.75 -19.98 -5.26
C GLN A 170 2.28 -20.32 -6.66
N GLN A 171 1.43 -20.29 -7.68
CA GLN A 171 1.81 -20.60 -9.05
C GLN A 171 2.65 -19.47 -9.66
N ALA A 172 3.55 -19.79 -10.59
CA ALA A 172 4.29 -18.81 -11.35
C ALA A 172 3.36 -17.99 -12.27
N ALA A 173 3.67 -16.71 -12.44
CA ALA A 173 3.00 -15.81 -13.37
C ALA A 173 4.07 -14.89 -14.02
N LEU A 174 4.76 -15.42 -15.03
CA LEU A 174 5.88 -14.73 -15.69
C LEU A 174 5.57 -14.37 -17.16
N ASP A 175 4.37 -14.73 -17.62
CA ASP A 175 3.89 -14.49 -18.97
C ASP A 175 2.40 -14.05 -18.95
N PRO A 176 1.82 -13.63 -20.09
CA PRO A 176 0.44 -13.20 -20.16
C PRO A 176 -0.57 -14.24 -19.66
N ASP A 177 -0.36 -15.52 -19.93
CA ASP A 177 -1.28 -16.60 -19.54
C ASP A 177 -1.27 -16.77 -18.01
N GLY A 178 -0.09 -16.75 -17.39
CA GLY A 178 0.06 -16.80 -15.93
C GLY A 178 -0.57 -15.59 -15.24
N VAL A 179 -0.40 -14.38 -15.80
CA VAL A 179 -1.05 -13.16 -15.29
C VAL A 179 -2.58 -13.26 -15.39
N VAL A 180 -3.11 -13.74 -16.50
CA VAL A 180 -4.55 -13.95 -16.70
C VAL A 180 -5.10 -15.00 -15.72
N ALA A 181 -4.38 -16.11 -15.54
CA ALA A 181 -4.78 -17.16 -14.58
C ALA A 181 -4.84 -16.62 -13.14
N GLN A 182 -3.83 -15.85 -12.75
CA GLN A 182 -3.76 -15.17 -11.45
C GLN A 182 -4.94 -14.20 -11.27
N ALA A 183 -5.24 -13.38 -12.27
CA ALA A 183 -6.35 -12.44 -12.24
C ALA A 183 -7.70 -13.13 -12.08
N LYS A 184 -7.94 -14.22 -12.84
CA LYS A 184 -9.18 -15.01 -12.72
C LYS A 184 -9.34 -15.57 -11.31
N ALA A 185 -8.31 -16.24 -10.79
CA ALA A 185 -8.36 -16.82 -9.46
C ALA A 185 -8.61 -15.76 -8.37
N MET A 186 -8.00 -14.59 -8.46
CA MET A 186 -8.20 -13.51 -7.50
C MET A 186 -9.60 -12.89 -7.63
N CYS A 187 -10.08 -12.65 -8.84
CA CYS A 187 -11.42 -12.12 -9.05
C CYS A 187 -12.52 -13.13 -8.64
N ASP A 188 -12.32 -14.42 -8.91
CA ASP A 188 -13.27 -15.48 -8.52
C ASP A 188 -13.36 -15.60 -6.99
N GLU A 189 -12.24 -15.49 -6.27
CA GLU A 189 -12.19 -15.59 -4.80
C GLU A 189 -12.78 -14.37 -4.11
N PHE A 190 -12.39 -13.17 -4.56
CA PHE A 190 -12.68 -11.91 -3.83
C PHE A 190 -13.73 -11.03 -4.49
N GLY A 191 -14.16 -11.34 -5.72
CA GLY A 191 -15.18 -10.59 -6.45
C GLY A 191 -14.70 -9.23 -6.97
N PHE A 192 -13.40 -8.98 -7.11
CA PHE A 192 -12.87 -7.72 -7.61
C PHE A 192 -13.36 -7.40 -9.03
N LYS A 193 -13.70 -6.12 -9.24
CA LYS A 193 -14.28 -5.63 -10.50
C LYS A 193 -13.33 -4.75 -11.32
N SER A 194 -12.14 -4.48 -10.82
CA SER A 194 -11.04 -3.82 -11.51
C SER A 194 -9.73 -4.56 -11.27
N ILE A 195 -8.76 -4.41 -12.17
CA ILE A 195 -7.51 -5.17 -12.15
C ILE A 195 -6.34 -4.22 -12.35
N LYS A 196 -5.33 -4.32 -11.49
CA LYS A 196 -4.05 -3.62 -11.61
C LYS A 196 -2.92 -4.64 -11.74
N LEU A 197 -2.04 -4.45 -12.74
CA LEU A 197 -0.80 -5.21 -12.87
C LEU A 197 0.37 -4.35 -12.40
N LYS A 198 1.14 -4.86 -11.43
CA LYS A 198 2.43 -4.32 -11.05
C LYS A 198 3.45 -4.70 -12.10
N GLY A 199 3.86 -3.71 -12.87
CA GLY A 199 4.87 -3.82 -13.91
C GLY A 199 6.26 -3.39 -13.42
N GLY A 200 7.13 -3.04 -14.38
CA GLY A 200 8.54 -2.72 -14.15
C GLY A 200 9.40 -3.95 -13.84
N ALA A 201 8.83 -5.14 -13.95
CA ALA A 201 9.48 -6.42 -13.69
C ALA A 201 9.92 -7.12 -14.98
N MET A 202 9.12 -7.02 -16.02
CA MET A 202 9.36 -7.68 -17.32
C MET A 202 9.65 -6.63 -18.41
N PRO A 203 10.20 -7.04 -19.58
CA PRO A 203 10.36 -6.13 -20.71
C PRO A 203 9.03 -5.44 -21.07
N PRO A 204 9.04 -4.14 -21.44
CA PRO A 204 7.81 -3.36 -21.65
C PRO A 204 6.83 -3.96 -22.65
N ALA A 205 7.33 -4.63 -23.71
CA ALA A 205 6.49 -5.29 -24.70
C ALA A 205 5.74 -6.51 -24.11
N GLU A 206 6.35 -7.22 -23.15
CA GLU A 206 5.73 -8.37 -22.48
C GLU A 206 4.66 -7.89 -21.48
N GLU A 207 4.91 -6.81 -20.75
CA GLU A 207 3.91 -6.18 -19.87
C GLU A 207 2.71 -5.65 -20.67
N THR A 208 2.96 -5.04 -21.84
CA THR A 208 1.91 -4.64 -22.78
C THR A 208 1.10 -5.84 -23.27
N ALA A 209 1.76 -6.95 -23.62
CA ALA A 209 1.08 -8.18 -24.05
C ALA A 209 0.20 -8.76 -22.93
N ALA A 210 0.66 -8.73 -21.68
CA ALA A 210 -0.14 -9.15 -20.53
C ALA A 210 -1.41 -8.29 -20.36
N MET A 211 -1.31 -6.96 -20.53
CA MET A 211 -2.48 -6.07 -20.48
C MET A 211 -3.49 -6.33 -21.59
N LEU A 212 -3.01 -6.65 -22.81
CA LEU A 212 -3.89 -7.02 -23.92
C LEU A 212 -4.56 -8.37 -23.68
N ALA A 213 -3.84 -9.36 -23.11
CA ALA A 213 -4.41 -10.64 -22.73
C ALA A 213 -5.46 -10.51 -21.61
N LEU A 214 -5.22 -9.65 -20.60
CA LEU A 214 -6.21 -9.31 -19.59
C LEU A 214 -7.47 -8.68 -20.22
N ARG A 215 -7.30 -7.77 -21.18
CA ARG A 215 -8.43 -7.15 -21.90
C ARG A 215 -9.25 -8.18 -22.69
N GLU A 216 -8.58 -9.11 -23.35
CA GLU A 216 -9.25 -10.22 -24.05
C GLU A 216 -10.02 -11.12 -23.09
N ALA A 217 -9.39 -11.50 -21.97
CA ALA A 217 -9.96 -12.44 -21.01
C ALA A 217 -11.13 -11.86 -20.20
N PHE A 218 -11.09 -10.56 -19.85
CA PHE A 218 -12.09 -9.91 -18.98
C PHE A 218 -13.09 -9.02 -19.74
N GLY A 219 -12.94 -8.89 -21.05
CA GLY A 219 -13.85 -8.11 -21.88
C GLY A 219 -13.59 -6.60 -21.84
N PRO A 220 -14.37 -5.79 -22.57
CA PRO A 220 -14.06 -4.38 -22.84
C PRO A 220 -14.34 -3.43 -21.68
N THR A 221 -15.10 -3.85 -20.68
CA THR A 221 -15.63 -2.94 -19.63
C THR A 221 -14.89 -3.01 -18.30
N VAL A 222 -14.10 -4.06 -18.04
CA VAL A 222 -13.37 -4.18 -16.78
C VAL A 222 -12.24 -3.14 -16.74
N PRO A 223 -12.18 -2.27 -15.71
CA PRO A 223 -11.09 -1.32 -15.56
C PRO A 223 -9.75 -2.02 -15.40
N LEU A 224 -8.77 -1.69 -16.24
CA LEU A 224 -7.42 -2.23 -16.21
C LEU A 224 -6.39 -1.15 -15.95
N ARG A 225 -5.38 -1.44 -15.15
CA ARG A 225 -4.32 -0.52 -14.74
C ARG A 225 -2.96 -1.19 -14.89
N LEU A 226 -1.99 -0.44 -15.39
CA LEU A 226 -0.59 -0.87 -15.45
C LEU A 226 0.28 0.12 -14.70
N ASP A 227 1.18 -0.38 -13.85
CA ASP A 227 2.10 0.40 -13.04
C ASP A 227 3.55 -0.06 -13.29
N PRO A 228 4.29 0.53 -14.26
CA PRO A 228 5.71 0.25 -14.52
C PRO A 228 6.66 0.73 -13.41
N ASN A 229 6.16 1.35 -12.37
CA ASN A 229 6.93 1.73 -11.19
C ASN A 229 8.08 2.71 -11.47
N ALA A 230 7.85 3.66 -12.37
CA ALA A 230 8.75 4.76 -12.74
C ALA A 230 10.09 4.29 -13.34
N ILE A 231 10.11 3.15 -14.03
CA ILE A 231 11.36 2.53 -14.52
C ILE A 231 11.55 2.61 -16.03
N TRP A 232 10.53 3.05 -16.78
CA TRP A 232 10.62 3.19 -18.22
C TRP A 232 11.15 4.58 -18.63
N SER A 233 11.75 4.66 -19.83
CA SER A 233 12.05 5.94 -20.46
C SER A 233 10.76 6.61 -20.98
N VAL A 234 10.84 7.91 -21.26
CA VAL A 234 9.71 8.65 -21.84
C VAL A 234 9.31 8.06 -23.18
N GLU A 235 10.29 7.69 -24.00
CA GLU A 235 10.10 7.10 -25.32
C GLU A 235 9.40 5.75 -25.22
N THR A 236 9.87 4.87 -24.34
CA THR A 236 9.27 3.55 -24.09
C THR A 236 7.84 3.69 -23.55
N ALA A 237 7.64 4.58 -22.58
CA ALA A 237 6.32 4.82 -22.01
C ALA A 237 5.30 5.30 -23.06
N ILE A 238 5.71 6.19 -23.97
CA ILE A 238 4.86 6.67 -25.05
C ILE A 238 4.60 5.56 -26.08
N GLU A 239 5.64 4.81 -26.48
CA GLU A 239 5.50 3.72 -27.45
C GLU A 239 4.51 2.64 -26.96
N GLN A 240 4.70 2.17 -25.73
CA GLN A 240 3.82 1.14 -25.16
C GLN A 240 2.44 1.72 -24.81
N GLY A 241 2.39 2.94 -24.29
CA GLY A 241 1.14 3.62 -23.99
C GLY A 241 0.21 3.76 -25.21
N ARG A 242 0.73 4.05 -26.38
CA ARG A 242 -0.06 4.10 -27.63
C ARG A 242 -0.77 2.78 -27.96
N LYS A 243 -0.17 1.63 -27.59
CA LYS A 243 -0.77 0.31 -27.78
C LYS A 243 -1.87 0.02 -26.73
N LEU A 244 -1.84 0.77 -25.63
CA LEU A 244 -2.75 0.63 -24.48
C LEU A 244 -3.85 1.71 -24.43
N GLU A 245 -3.90 2.63 -25.41
CA GLU A 245 -5.01 3.58 -25.54
C GLU A 245 -6.33 2.86 -25.76
N GLY A 246 -7.36 3.23 -24.97
CA GLY A 246 -8.65 2.54 -24.93
C GLY A 246 -8.65 1.18 -24.18
N ILE A 247 -7.50 0.75 -23.68
CA ILE A 247 -7.34 -0.47 -22.89
C ILE A 247 -7.30 -0.13 -21.38
N LEU A 248 -6.48 0.86 -20.99
CA LEU A 248 -6.27 1.20 -19.59
C LEU A 248 -7.32 2.19 -19.06
N GLU A 249 -7.74 1.99 -17.82
CA GLU A 249 -8.43 2.98 -17.01
C GLU A 249 -7.49 4.14 -16.67
N TYR A 250 -6.28 3.79 -16.23
CA TYR A 250 -5.17 4.72 -16.07
C TYR A 250 -3.81 4.02 -16.15
N TYR A 251 -2.77 4.82 -16.39
CA TYR A 251 -1.38 4.41 -16.52
C TYR A 251 -0.60 5.03 -15.37
N GLU A 252 -0.15 4.20 -14.42
CA GLU A 252 0.46 4.67 -13.19
C GLU A 252 1.98 4.67 -13.30
N ASP A 253 2.59 5.78 -12.91
CA ASP A 253 4.04 5.97 -12.85
C ASP A 253 4.83 5.26 -13.99
N PRO A 254 4.52 5.51 -15.28
CA PRO A 254 5.28 4.91 -16.37
C PRO A 254 6.74 5.38 -16.38
N VAL A 255 6.99 6.62 -15.95
CA VAL A 255 8.31 7.25 -15.98
C VAL A 255 8.59 7.97 -14.66
N ARG A 256 9.87 8.24 -14.38
CA ARG A 256 10.31 8.96 -13.20
C ARG A 256 10.21 10.47 -13.37
N GLY A 257 9.70 11.15 -12.32
CA GLY A 257 9.70 12.60 -12.17
C GLY A 257 8.55 13.30 -12.91
N GLN A 258 8.08 14.38 -12.30
CA GLN A 258 6.88 15.12 -12.71
C GLN A 258 6.99 15.71 -14.12
N GLU A 259 8.16 16.24 -14.50
CA GLU A 259 8.35 16.77 -15.85
C GLU A 259 8.21 15.70 -16.93
N ASN A 260 8.79 14.51 -16.71
CA ASN A 260 8.71 13.39 -17.64
C ASN A 260 7.29 12.82 -17.69
N MET A 261 6.61 12.69 -16.55
CA MET A 261 5.19 12.34 -16.50
C MET A 261 4.37 13.30 -17.36
N GLY A 262 4.60 14.62 -17.23
CA GLY A 262 3.94 15.61 -18.06
C GLY A 262 4.22 15.48 -19.56
N LYS A 263 5.43 15.00 -19.97
CA LYS A 263 5.73 14.69 -21.38
C LYS A 263 4.90 13.50 -21.89
N VAL A 264 4.84 12.42 -21.11
CA VAL A 264 4.03 11.23 -21.44
C VAL A 264 2.55 11.59 -21.52
N ARG A 265 2.03 12.31 -20.52
CA ARG A 265 0.62 12.73 -20.47
C ARG A 265 0.20 13.53 -21.71
N ARG A 266 1.05 14.43 -22.22
CA ARG A 266 0.75 15.21 -23.43
C ARG A 266 0.78 14.38 -24.71
N ALA A 267 1.47 13.24 -24.73
CA ALA A 267 1.65 12.39 -25.90
C ALA A 267 0.60 11.28 -26.03
N LEU A 268 -0.14 10.99 -24.94
CA LEU A 268 -1.08 9.87 -24.87
C LEU A 268 -2.50 10.37 -24.49
N ASN A 269 -3.49 9.59 -24.92
CA ASN A 269 -4.89 9.77 -24.53
C ASN A 269 -5.29 8.74 -23.46
N ILE A 270 -4.44 8.58 -22.43
CA ILE A 270 -4.69 7.74 -21.24
C ILE A 270 -4.50 8.62 -20.01
N PRO A 271 -5.41 8.60 -19.01
CA PRO A 271 -5.16 9.27 -17.73
C PRO A 271 -3.88 8.74 -17.08
N LEU A 272 -3.02 9.62 -16.60
CA LEU A 272 -1.85 9.21 -15.83
C LEU A 272 -2.13 9.28 -14.34
N ALA A 273 -1.67 8.27 -13.62
CA ALA A 273 -1.76 8.19 -12.17
C ALA A 273 -0.36 8.15 -11.54
N THR A 274 -0.26 8.52 -10.25
CA THR A 274 1.01 8.47 -9.55
C THR A 274 0.88 8.15 -8.07
N ASN A 275 1.83 7.37 -7.56
CA ASN A 275 2.19 7.26 -6.15
C ASN A 275 3.71 7.42 -5.91
N MET A 276 4.47 7.79 -6.97
CA MET A 276 5.93 7.91 -6.90
C MET A 276 6.45 9.30 -7.31
N CYS A 277 5.73 10.03 -8.17
CA CYS A 277 6.18 11.35 -8.65
C CYS A 277 5.60 12.51 -7.85
N THR A 278 4.41 12.32 -7.26
CA THR A 278 3.77 13.28 -6.35
C THR A 278 3.39 12.54 -5.07
N THR A 279 4.21 12.66 -4.04
CA THR A 279 4.16 11.85 -2.82
C THR A 279 4.21 12.68 -1.53
N GLY A 280 4.14 14.00 -1.65
CA GLY A 280 4.10 14.95 -0.54
C GLY A 280 3.52 16.29 -0.99
N PHE A 281 3.12 17.12 -0.04
CA PHE A 281 2.54 18.44 -0.30
C PHE A 281 3.51 19.37 -1.03
N GLU A 282 4.81 19.23 -0.78
CA GLU A 282 5.89 19.94 -1.45
C GLU A 282 6.00 19.65 -2.94
N HIS A 283 5.46 18.50 -3.40
CA HIS A 283 5.41 18.14 -4.83
C HIS A 283 4.19 18.74 -5.56
N LEU A 284 3.15 19.18 -4.84
CA LEU A 284 1.91 19.68 -5.46
C LEU A 284 2.12 20.88 -6.40
N PRO A 285 2.99 21.86 -6.09
CA PRO A 285 3.26 22.94 -7.04
C PRO A 285 3.84 22.45 -8.37
N GLY A 286 4.79 21.50 -8.33
CA GLY A 286 5.37 20.89 -9.53
C GLY A 286 4.33 20.07 -10.32
N SER A 287 3.51 19.31 -9.61
CA SER A 287 2.40 18.54 -10.19
C SER A 287 1.45 19.44 -11.01
N VAL A 288 1.10 20.60 -10.48
CA VAL A 288 0.28 21.59 -11.20
C VAL A 288 1.04 22.21 -12.37
N GLN A 289 2.30 22.60 -12.15
CA GLN A 289 3.13 23.24 -13.16
C GLN A 289 3.36 22.37 -14.39
N TYR A 290 3.67 21.10 -14.19
CA TYR A 290 3.98 20.16 -15.28
C TYR A 290 2.76 19.44 -15.83
N HIS A 291 1.60 19.55 -15.17
CA HIS A 291 0.44 18.70 -15.45
C HIS A 291 0.84 17.23 -15.50
N SER A 292 1.56 16.77 -14.48
CA SER A 292 2.26 15.50 -14.48
C SER A 292 1.31 14.30 -14.40
N GLU A 293 0.19 14.42 -13.70
CA GLU A 293 -0.79 13.33 -13.54
C GLU A 293 -2.23 13.87 -13.55
N ASP A 294 -3.17 12.97 -13.80
CA ASP A 294 -4.61 13.20 -13.70
C ASP A 294 -5.18 12.63 -12.39
N ILE A 295 -4.48 11.65 -11.80
CA ILE A 295 -4.92 10.88 -10.64
C ILE A 295 -3.76 10.78 -9.65
N ILE A 296 -4.05 10.99 -8.36
CA ILE A 296 -3.08 10.73 -7.29
C ILE A 296 -3.57 9.55 -6.46
N LEU A 297 -2.67 8.60 -6.19
CA LEU A 297 -2.93 7.50 -5.27
C LEU A 297 -2.45 7.91 -3.88
N SER A 298 -3.41 8.15 -2.98
CA SER A 298 -3.14 8.41 -1.57
C SER A 298 -2.66 7.13 -0.86
N ASP A 299 -1.92 7.30 0.21
CA ASP A 299 -1.56 6.23 1.15
C ASP A 299 -1.31 6.88 2.50
N HIS A 300 -2.08 6.53 3.51
CA HIS A 300 -1.95 7.15 4.82
C HIS A 300 -0.57 6.96 5.46
N HIS A 301 0.17 5.89 5.08
CA HIS A 301 1.55 5.70 5.56
C HIS A 301 2.52 6.71 4.94
N PHE A 302 2.35 7.05 3.66
CA PHE A 302 3.28 7.89 2.89
C PHE A 302 2.89 9.37 2.86
N TRP A 303 1.62 9.71 3.09
CA TRP A 303 1.17 11.10 3.17
C TRP A 303 1.21 11.68 4.59
N GLY A 304 1.49 10.84 5.61
CA GLY A 304 1.61 11.27 7.00
C GLY A 304 0.28 11.24 7.76
N GLY A 305 -0.50 10.19 7.53
CA GLY A 305 -1.70 9.88 8.29
C GLY A 305 -3.02 10.11 7.53
N LEU A 306 -4.11 9.90 8.24
CA LEU A 306 -5.48 9.98 7.72
C LEU A 306 -5.87 11.42 7.36
N ARG A 307 -5.51 12.40 8.20
CA ARG A 307 -5.83 13.81 7.96
C ARG A 307 -5.09 14.37 6.75
N ALA A 308 -3.80 14.08 6.62
CA ALA A 308 -3.02 14.50 5.46
C ALA A 308 -3.58 13.91 4.16
N SER A 309 -4.10 12.68 4.19
CA SER A 309 -4.78 12.08 3.04
C SER A 309 -6.11 12.78 2.70
N LEU A 310 -6.86 13.29 3.68
CA LEU A 310 -8.04 14.13 3.44
C LEU A 310 -7.66 15.52 2.89
N GLU A 311 -6.56 16.10 3.34
CA GLU A 311 -6.03 17.36 2.79
C GLU A 311 -5.62 17.18 1.32
N LEU A 312 -4.99 16.04 0.98
CA LEU A 312 -4.74 15.67 -0.41
C LEU A 312 -6.03 15.52 -1.22
N ALA A 313 -7.06 14.89 -0.65
CA ALA A 313 -8.35 14.75 -1.32
C ALA A 313 -8.99 16.12 -1.63
N ALA A 314 -8.87 17.08 -0.72
CA ALA A 314 -9.33 18.46 -0.96
C ALA A 314 -8.55 19.14 -2.10
N PHE A 315 -7.22 18.96 -2.17
CA PHE A 315 -6.41 19.42 -3.30
C PHE A 315 -6.89 18.77 -4.62
N CYS A 316 -7.06 17.46 -4.65
CA CYS A 316 -7.52 16.74 -5.84
C CYS A 316 -8.88 17.28 -6.32
N SER A 317 -9.82 17.51 -5.40
CA SER A 317 -11.10 18.11 -5.71
C SER A 317 -10.98 19.52 -6.31
N ALA A 318 -10.15 20.37 -5.69
CA ALA A 318 -9.96 21.75 -6.13
C ALA A 318 -9.33 21.87 -7.53
N PHE A 319 -8.45 20.92 -7.88
CA PHE A 319 -7.76 20.91 -9.17
C PHE A 319 -8.36 19.94 -10.21
N GLY A 320 -9.52 19.34 -9.92
CA GLY A 320 -10.21 18.41 -10.82
C GLY A 320 -9.42 17.12 -11.09
N ARG A 321 -8.62 16.66 -10.10
CA ARG A 321 -7.87 15.43 -10.19
C ARG A 321 -8.66 14.26 -9.62
N GLY A 322 -8.46 13.08 -10.20
CA GLY A 322 -8.94 11.81 -9.64
C GLY A 322 -8.15 11.42 -8.39
N LEU A 323 -8.76 10.58 -7.58
CA LEU A 323 -8.15 10.04 -6.37
C LEU A 323 -8.40 8.54 -6.29
N SER A 324 -7.35 7.80 -5.98
CA SER A 324 -7.34 6.39 -5.60
C SER A 324 -6.51 6.21 -4.34
N MET A 325 -6.31 4.98 -3.89
CA MET A 325 -5.43 4.68 -2.76
C MET A 325 -4.46 3.57 -3.14
N HIS A 326 -3.18 3.82 -2.87
CA HIS A 326 -2.09 2.87 -2.98
C HIS A 326 -2.09 1.91 -1.79
N SER A 327 -1.58 0.72 -2.00
CA SER A 327 -1.36 -0.29 -0.96
C SER A 327 0.01 -0.96 -1.11
N ASN A 328 0.55 -1.38 0.00
CA ASN A 328 1.68 -2.32 0.09
C ASN A 328 1.29 -3.48 1.02
N SER A 329 2.21 -4.41 1.32
CA SER A 329 1.96 -5.51 2.26
C SER A 329 1.51 -4.96 3.61
N HIS A 330 0.40 -5.47 4.15
CA HIS A 330 -0.18 -5.04 5.43
C HIS A 330 -1.11 -6.11 6.02
N VAL A 331 -1.40 -6.00 7.31
CA VAL A 331 -2.47 -6.75 7.98
C VAL A 331 -3.75 -5.90 8.11
N GLY A 332 -4.75 -6.44 8.77
CA GLY A 332 -6.09 -5.84 8.83
C GLY A 332 -6.18 -4.49 9.51
N ILE A 333 -5.23 -4.11 10.37
CA ILE A 333 -5.22 -2.79 11.02
C ILE A 333 -5.07 -1.68 9.96
N SER A 334 -4.08 -1.78 9.08
CA SER A 334 -3.91 -0.84 7.95
C SER A 334 -5.06 -0.89 6.97
N LEU A 335 -5.60 -2.09 6.69
CA LEU A 335 -6.74 -2.22 5.79
C LEU A 335 -8.00 -1.54 6.36
N ALA A 336 -8.27 -1.69 7.67
CA ALA A 336 -9.35 -0.99 8.33
C ALA A 336 -9.18 0.53 8.28
N ALA A 337 -7.97 1.03 8.58
CA ALA A 337 -7.66 2.45 8.51
C ALA A 337 -7.87 3.01 7.09
N MET A 338 -7.39 2.30 6.07
CA MET A 338 -7.59 2.64 4.66
C MET A 338 -9.06 2.65 4.27
N ALA A 339 -9.84 1.65 4.71
CA ALA A 339 -11.26 1.54 4.42
C ALA A 339 -12.07 2.69 5.06
N HIS A 340 -11.79 3.05 6.32
CA HIS A 340 -12.41 4.20 6.99
C HIS A 340 -12.07 5.52 6.29
N LEU A 341 -10.82 5.71 5.90
CA LEU A 341 -10.37 6.89 5.14
C LEU A 341 -11.08 6.98 3.78
N ALA A 342 -11.12 5.88 3.04
CA ALA A 342 -11.78 5.80 1.74
C ALA A 342 -13.27 6.09 1.84
N ALA A 343 -13.93 5.57 2.87
CA ALA A 343 -15.35 5.83 3.13
C ALA A 343 -15.65 7.29 3.50
N ALA A 344 -14.71 7.95 4.20
CA ALA A 344 -14.83 9.36 4.57
C ALA A 344 -14.45 10.33 3.42
N THR A 345 -13.90 9.84 2.30
CA THR A 345 -13.39 10.66 1.19
C THR A 345 -14.43 10.79 0.08
N PRO A 346 -15.17 11.90 -0.05
CA PRO A 346 -16.29 12.01 -1.01
C PRO A 346 -15.87 11.87 -2.47
N ASN A 347 -14.69 12.40 -2.82
CA ASN A 347 -14.15 12.42 -4.18
C ASN A 347 -13.19 11.26 -4.48
N LEU A 348 -13.27 10.17 -3.75
CA LEU A 348 -12.60 8.92 -4.15
C LEU A 348 -13.31 8.38 -5.39
N THR A 349 -12.61 8.38 -6.51
CA THR A 349 -13.18 8.11 -7.85
C THR A 349 -12.86 6.70 -8.36
N TYR A 350 -11.79 6.11 -7.86
CA TYR A 350 -11.28 4.83 -8.34
C TYR A 350 -11.25 3.80 -7.21
N ALA A 351 -11.40 2.53 -7.55
CA ALA A 351 -11.21 1.44 -6.60
C ALA A 351 -9.82 1.51 -5.97
N CYS A 352 -9.71 1.21 -4.68
CA CYS A 352 -8.43 1.21 -3.96
C CYS A 352 -7.58 0.00 -4.34
N ASP A 353 -6.27 0.14 -4.34
CA ASP A 353 -5.39 -1.02 -4.38
C ASP A 353 -5.45 -1.80 -3.07
N THR A 354 -5.22 -3.10 -3.10
CA THR A 354 -4.99 -3.88 -1.89
C THR A 354 -4.02 -5.02 -2.10
N HIS A 355 -3.00 -5.07 -1.27
CA HIS A 355 -2.04 -6.19 -1.21
C HIS A 355 -2.55 -7.33 -0.32
N TYR A 356 -3.63 -7.11 0.41
CA TYR A 356 -4.16 -8.00 1.44
C TYR A 356 -4.44 -9.44 0.98
N PRO A 357 -4.92 -9.71 -0.26
CA PRO A 357 -5.07 -11.08 -0.77
C PRO A 357 -3.76 -11.89 -0.79
N TRP A 358 -2.61 -11.23 -0.89
CA TRP A 358 -1.32 -11.89 -0.95
C TRP A 358 -0.81 -12.39 0.41
N GLN A 359 -1.25 -11.79 1.52
CA GLN A 359 -0.95 -12.25 2.86
C GLN A 359 -1.91 -13.38 3.29
N SER A 360 -1.45 -14.26 4.15
CA SER A 360 -2.23 -15.38 4.71
C SER A 360 -2.48 -15.24 6.21
N GLU A 361 -1.61 -14.50 6.90
CA GLU A 361 -1.68 -14.28 8.32
C GLU A 361 -2.45 -13.02 8.69
N GLU A 362 -2.89 -12.96 9.93
CA GLU A 362 -3.65 -11.85 10.50
C GLU A 362 -3.41 -11.74 12.01
N VAL A 363 -3.52 -10.53 12.55
CA VAL A 363 -3.40 -10.23 13.99
C VAL A 363 -4.74 -9.87 14.64
N LEU A 364 -5.85 -10.03 13.96
CA LEU A 364 -7.17 -9.66 14.45
C LEU A 364 -7.95 -10.84 15.03
N VAL A 365 -8.67 -10.60 16.14
CA VAL A 365 -9.55 -11.60 16.78
C VAL A 365 -10.61 -12.13 15.79
N ALA A 366 -11.18 -11.24 14.96
CA ALA A 366 -12.16 -11.64 13.94
C ALA A 366 -11.55 -12.42 12.76
N GLY A 367 -10.21 -12.55 12.73
CA GLY A 367 -9.49 -13.11 11.60
C GLY A 367 -9.43 -12.16 10.41
N ARG A 368 -9.25 -12.71 9.22
CA ARG A 368 -9.07 -11.94 7.99
C ARG A 368 -10.36 -11.28 7.51
N PHE A 369 -10.23 -10.04 7.05
CA PHE A 369 -11.32 -9.36 6.34
C PHE A 369 -11.80 -10.17 5.13
N GLN A 370 -13.11 -10.17 4.93
CA GLN A 370 -13.76 -10.78 3.78
C GLN A 370 -14.23 -9.68 2.82
N PHE A 371 -13.85 -9.78 1.55
CA PHE A 371 -14.39 -8.92 0.52
C PHE A 371 -15.75 -9.46 0.07
N ASP A 372 -16.74 -8.58 0.00
CA ASP A 372 -18.06 -8.86 -0.52
C ASP A 372 -18.19 -8.22 -1.91
N GLU A 373 -18.22 -9.01 -2.95
CA GLU A 373 -18.20 -8.55 -4.35
C GLU A 373 -17.09 -7.51 -4.64
N GLY A 374 -15.89 -7.77 -4.13
CA GLY A 374 -14.72 -6.90 -4.33
C GLY A 374 -14.65 -5.65 -3.47
N ALA A 375 -15.57 -5.49 -2.52
CA ALA A 375 -15.64 -4.35 -1.63
C ALA A 375 -15.54 -4.75 -0.15
N LEU A 376 -15.12 -3.81 0.70
CA LEU A 376 -15.26 -3.90 2.14
C LEU A 376 -16.42 -3.05 2.62
N VAL A 377 -17.25 -3.63 3.48
CA VAL A 377 -18.29 -2.92 4.23
C VAL A 377 -17.65 -2.26 5.46
N ILE A 378 -17.91 -0.97 5.65
CA ILE A 378 -17.30 -0.21 6.73
C ILE A 378 -17.97 -0.54 8.07
N SER A 379 -17.16 -0.89 9.06
CA SER A 379 -17.61 -1.20 10.42
C SER A 379 -18.37 -0.01 11.07
N ASN A 380 -19.37 -0.33 11.89
CA ASN A 380 -20.02 0.63 12.77
C ASN A 380 -19.44 0.60 14.19
N GLU A 381 -18.55 -0.36 14.47
CA GLU A 381 -17.93 -0.50 15.78
C GLU A 381 -17.00 0.68 16.06
N PRO A 382 -16.85 1.07 17.35
CA PRO A 382 -15.97 2.16 17.76
C PRO A 382 -14.52 1.96 17.31
N GLY A 383 -13.85 3.06 17.00
CA GLY A 383 -12.48 3.04 16.50
C GLY A 383 -12.39 2.52 15.07
N LEU A 384 -11.36 1.73 14.79
CA LEU A 384 -11.20 1.03 13.53
C LEU A 384 -12.16 -0.18 13.37
N GLY A 385 -12.90 -0.52 14.45
CA GLY A 385 -13.78 -1.69 14.46
C GLY A 385 -13.02 -3.02 14.47
N VAL A 386 -11.80 -3.04 14.97
CA VAL A 386 -10.94 -4.23 15.04
C VAL A 386 -10.38 -4.41 16.46
N GLU A 387 -10.13 -5.67 16.80
CA GLU A 387 -9.51 -6.07 18.08
C GLU A 387 -8.27 -6.92 17.82
N LEU A 388 -7.22 -6.69 18.62
CA LEU A 388 -5.95 -7.39 18.50
C LEU A 388 -5.99 -8.77 19.13
N ASP A 389 -5.66 -9.81 18.37
CA ASP A 389 -5.37 -11.15 18.86
C ASP A 389 -3.92 -11.21 19.36
N ARG A 390 -3.74 -11.21 20.67
CA ARG A 390 -2.41 -11.18 21.27
C ARG A 390 -1.61 -12.45 21.04
N ALA A 391 -2.27 -13.59 20.92
CA ALA A 391 -1.60 -14.85 20.65
C ALA A 391 -1.07 -14.86 19.21
N LYS A 392 -1.84 -14.36 18.25
CA LYS A 392 -1.40 -14.19 16.87
C LYS A 392 -0.31 -13.12 16.73
N LEU A 393 -0.41 -12.04 17.47
CA LEU A 393 0.66 -11.03 17.51
C LEU A 393 1.98 -11.64 17.98
N GLU A 394 1.95 -12.44 19.05
CA GLU A 394 3.13 -13.14 19.59
C GLU A 394 3.69 -14.15 18.57
N GLU A 395 2.83 -14.96 17.95
CA GLU A 395 3.21 -15.90 16.88
C GLU A 395 3.96 -15.21 15.73
N LEU A 396 3.42 -14.09 15.24
CA LEU A 396 4.02 -13.34 14.12
C LEU A 396 5.26 -12.54 14.56
N HIS A 397 5.35 -12.19 15.84
CA HIS A 397 6.57 -11.63 16.41
C HIS A 397 7.69 -12.69 16.51
N ASP A 398 7.37 -13.89 16.95
CA ASP A 398 8.32 -15.02 16.96
C ASP A 398 8.79 -15.34 15.53
N GLN A 399 7.88 -15.25 14.54
CA GLN A 399 8.24 -15.37 13.14
C GLN A 399 9.20 -14.26 12.69
N TYR A 400 9.00 -13.01 13.13
CA TYR A 400 9.95 -11.92 12.88
C TYR A 400 11.34 -12.21 13.47
N ILE A 401 11.40 -12.73 14.69
CA ILE A 401 12.66 -13.08 15.33
C ILE A 401 13.35 -14.23 14.58
N SER A 402 12.60 -15.27 14.21
CA SER A 402 13.14 -16.47 13.56
C SER A 402 13.56 -16.24 12.11
N CYS A 403 12.86 -15.42 11.35
CA CYS A 403 13.20 -15.16 9.94
C CYS A 403 14.49 -14.34 9.77
N GLY A 404 14.92 -13.60 10.81
CA GLY A 404 16.17 -12.83 10.83
C GLY A 404 16.21 -11.63 9.88
N LEU A 405 15.11 -11.29 9.22
CA LEU A 405 15.02 -10.10 8.37
C LEU A 405 14.83 -8.86 9.23
N THR A 406 15.61 -7.82 8.94
CA THR A 406 15.50 -6.51 9.64
C THR A 406 15.11 -5.37 8.74
N GLU A 407 15.16 -5.57 7.43
CA GLU A 407 14.76 -4.62 6.41
C GLU A 407 14.40 -5.33 5.11
N ARG A 408 13.63 -4.67 4.26
CA ARG A 408 13.33 -5.13 2.91
C ARG A 408 14.46 -4.75 1.96
N ASN A 409 14.96 -5.69 1.18
CA ASN A 409 15.94 -5.45 0.14
C ASN A 409 15.69 -6.38 -1.06
N ASP A 410 14.86 -5.93 -1.99
CA ASP A 410 14.42 -6.71 -3.14
C ASP A 410 15.57 -6.96 -4.14
N GLU A 411 16.60 -6.10 -4.17
CA GLU A 411 17.79 -6.32 -5.00
C GLU A 411 18.59 -7.53 -4.51
N ILE A 412 18.84 -7.64 -3.21
CA ILE A 412 19.55 -8.79 -2.64
C ILE A 412 18.76 -10.08 -2.86
N GLU A 413 17.45 -10.04 -2.69
CA GLU A 413 16.61 -11.20 -2.95
C GLU A 413 16.66 -11.62 -4.42
N MET A 414 16.61 -10.65 -5.33
CA MET A 414 16.71 -10.92 -6.78
C MET A 414 18.06 -11.53 -7.17
N GLN A 415 19.16 -11.12 -6.51
CA GLN A 415 20.48 -11.67 -6.78
C GLN A 415 20.59 -13.16 -6.42
N LYS A 416 19.73 -13.71 -5.56
CA LYS A 416 19.68 -15.15 -5.25
C LYS A 416 19.17 -15.96 -6.47
N VAL A 417 18.37 -15.35 -7.33
CA VAL A 417 17.80 -15.97 -8.54
C VAL A 417 18.57 -15.59 -9.78
N VAL A 418 18.97 -14.32 -9.91
CA VAL A 418 19.72 -13.77 -11.03
C VAL A 418 21.03 -13.17 -10.50
N PRO A 419 22.13 -13.92 -10.47
CA PRO A 419 23.40 -13.42 -9.95
C PRO A 419 23.87 -12.14 -10.67
N GLY A 420 24.23 -11.13 -9.88
CA GLY A 420 24.70 -9.86 -10.38
C GLY A 420 23.61 -8.88 -10.81
N TRP A 421 22.32 -9.22 -10.62
CA TRP A 421 21.22 -8.29 -10.86
C TRP A 421 21.37 -7.01 -10.02
N LYS A 422 21.04 -5.86 -10.64
CA LYS A 422 21.08 -4.56 -9.96
C LYS A 422 19.83 -3.77 -10.29
N PHE A 423 19.38 -2.99 -9.30
CA PHE A 423 18.35 -1.99 -9.54
C PHE A 423 18.88 -0.88 -10.45
N GLU A 424 18.13 -0.55 -11.47
CA GLU A 424 18.39 0.59 -12.36
C GLU A 424 17.16 1.48 -12.36
N ALA A 425 17.35 2.76 -12.06
CA ALA A 425 16.24 3.71 -11.93
C ALA A 425 15.52 3.99 -13.26
N GLN A 426 16.16 3.69 -14.37
CA GLN A 426 15.59 3.65 -15.72
C GLN A 426 16.20 2.45 -16.45
N ARG A 427 15.43 1.36 -16.52
CA ARG A 427 15.92 0.10 -17.11
C ARG A 427 15.57 -0.01 -18.59
N TRP A 428 14.44 0.56 -19.04
CA TRP A 428 13.94 0.48 -20.41
C TRP A 428 13.58 1.84 -21.02
#